data_18cc2e11a1f6d9ae3d07d2e81a71d4f1
#
_entry.id   18cc2e11a1f6d9ae3d07d2e81a71d4f1
#
_cell.length_a   1.000
_cell.length_b   1.000
_cell.length_c   1.000
_cell.angle_alpha   90.00
_cell.angle_beta   90.00
_cell.angle_gamma   90.00
#
_symmetry.space_group_name_H-M   'P 1'
#
loop_
_entity.id
_entity.type
_entity.pdbx_description
1 polymer ?
#
loop_
_entity_poly.entity_id
_entity_poly.type
_entity_poly.pdbx_seq_one_letter_code
_entity_poly.pdbx_strand_id
1 'polypeptide(L)'
;MRGLPWRICVSTIVMMAGCGLLVAKETRYLMSAKNHATQTEVIEQLGKPIDSKVAATGNSIWVYHVRTLQRGNYRTASGEWCDEYVLMFDKQGTLRDWTHHSYFHDGETMPTYCVPKELSGNP
;
A
#
# COMPACT_ATOMS: atom_id res chain seq x y z
N MET A 1 26.14 -44.82 -34.52
CA MET A 1 25.88 -44.17 -33.25
C MET A 1 25.90 -42.72 -33.37
N ARG A 2 24.82 -42.14 -33.12
CA ARG A 2 24.74 -40.73 -33.26
C ARG A 2 24.59 -40.11 -31.92
N GLY A 3 25.55 -39.32 -31.50
CA GLY A 3 25.41 -38.44 -30.39
C GLY A 3 24.33 -37.42 -30.69
N LEU A 4 23.26 -37.41 -29.94
CA LEU A 4 22.33 -36.30 -29.96
C LEU A 4 23.07 -35.06 -29.47
N PRO A 5 23.06 -33.98 -30.25
CA PRO A 5 23.56 -32.73 -29.70
C PRO A 5 22.68 -32.36 -28.52
N TRP A 6 23.26 -32.40 -27.37
CA TRP A 6 22.64 -31.85 -26.17
C TRP A 6 22.54 -30.34 -26.37
N ARG A 7 21.41 -29.93 -26.87
CA ARG A 7 21.10 -28.52 -26.86
C ARG A 7 20.79 -28.18 -25.42
N ILE A 8 21.81 -27.68 -24.74
CA ILE A 8 21.61 -27.01 -23.51
C ILE A 8 20.80 -25.75 -23.85
N CYS A 9 19.50 -25.84 -23.65
CA CYS A 9 18.69 -24.64 -23.53
C CYS A 9 19.16 -23.95 -22.26
N VAL A 10 20.12 -23.06 -22.42
CA VAL A 10 20.40 -22.08 -21.39
C VAL A 10 19.16 -21.18 -21.40
N SER A 11 18.19 -21.58 -20.62
CA SER A 11 17.10 -20.67 -20.26
C SER A 11 17.75 -19.50 -19.55
N THR A 12 17.98 -18.46 -20.28
CA THR A 12 18.29 -17.17 -19.68
C THR A 12 17.08 -16.79 -18.88
N ILE A 13 17.10 -17.13 -17.60
CA ILE A 13 16.15 -16.57 -16.66
C ILE A 13 16.52 -15.11 -16.60
N VAL A 14 15.88 -14.32 -17.43
CA VAL A 14 15.86 -12.88 -17.26
C VAL A 14 15.12 -12.69 -15.94
N MET A 15 15.87 -12.58 -14.87
CA MET A 15 15.34 -12.05 -13.63
C MET A 15 14.89 -10.64 -13.93
N MET A 16 13.62 -10.50 -14.23
CA MET A 16 12.95 -9.22 -14.13
C MET A 16 12.95 -8.84 -12.66
N ALA A 17 14.11 -8.47 -12.14
CA ALA A 17 14.23 -7.73 -10.89
C ALA A 17 13.66 -6.34 -11.18
N GLY A 18 12.38 -6.33 -11.56
CA GLY A 18 11.69 -5.14 -11.94
C GLY A 18 11.08 -4.45 -10.75
N CYS A 19 10.17 -3.60 -11.05
CA CYS A 19 9.43 -2.65 -10.21
C CYS A 19 8.82 -3.20 -8.90
N GLY A 20 8.82 -4.52 -8.67
CA GLY A 20 8.25 -5.12 -7.45
C GLY A 20 8.98 -4.77 -6.16
N LEU A 21 10.26 -4.32 -6.23
CA LEU A 21 11.02 -3.90 -5.05
C LEU A 21 10.66 -2.47 -4.60
N LEU A 22 10.00 -1.69 -5.45
CA LEU A 22 9.63 -0.31 -5.16
C LEU A 22 8.19 -0.17 -4.65
N VAL A 23 7.42 -1.26 -4.64
CA VAL A 23 6.05 -1.26 -4.15
C VAL A 23 6.06 -1.45 -2.64
N ALA A 24 5.39 -0.56 -1.91
CA ALA A 24 5.25 -0.66 -0.47
C ALA A 24 4.64 -2.02 -0.06
N LYS A 25 5.10 -2.55 1.07
CA LYS A 25 4.60 -3.83 1.60
C LYS A 25 3.09 -3.83 1.82
N GLU A 26 2.53 -2.72 2.26
CA GLU A 26 1.10 -2.54 2.48
C GLU A 26 0.32 -2.69 1.17
N THR A 27 0.79 -2.06 0.12
CA THR A 27 0.18 -2.15 -1.22
C THR A 27 0.23 -3.58 -1.75
N ARG A 28 1.37 -4.25 -1.63
CA ARG A 28 1.51 -5.66 -2.06
C ARG A 28 0.57 -6.57 -1.30
N TYR A 29 0.48 -6.38 0.01
CA TYR A 29 -0.44 -7.16 0.83
C TYR A 29 -1.89 -6.95 0.39
N LEU A 30 -2.32 -5.69 0.24
CA LEU A 30 -3.70 -5.36 -0.13
C LEU A 30 -4.07 -5.88 -1.53
N MET A 31 -3.13 -5.88 -2.46
CA MET A 31 -3.36 -6.45 -3.79
C MET A 31 -3.69 -7.94 -3.72
N SER A 32 -3.03 -8.67 -2.84
CA SER A 32 -3.29 -10.11 -2.65
C SER A 32 -4.49 -10.38 -1.74
N ALA A 33 -4.80 -9.46 -0.83
CA ALA A 33 -5.84 -9.63 0.18
C ALA A 33 -7.24 -9.34 -0.35
N LYS A 34 -7.36 -8.58 -1.42
CA LYS A 34 -8.66 -8.19 -1.98
C LYS A 34 -9.51 -9.41 -2.31
N ASN A 35 -10.76 -9.39 -1.84
CA ASN A 35 -11.75 -10.46 -1.95
C ASN A 35 -11.45 -11.72 -1.13
N HIS A 36 -10.41 -11.72 -0.29
CA HIS A 36 -10.02 -12.89 0.49
C HIS A 36 -9.88 -12.61 1.98
N ALA A 37 -9.20 -11.54 2.35
CA ALA A 37 -8.81 -11.29 3.73
C ALA A 37 -10.00 -10.87 4.60
N THR A 38 -10.00 -11.39 5.82
CA THR A 38 -10.90 -10.97 6.89
C THR A 38 -10.34 -9.75 7.62
N GLN A 39 -11.18 -9.08 8.40
CA GLN A 39 -10.74 -7.98 9.27
C GLN A 39 -9.64 -8.41 10.23
N THR A 40 -9.74 -9.61 10.81
CA THR A 40 -8.71 -10.14 11.70
C THR A 40 -7.37 -10.30 11.00
N GLU A 41 -7.37 -10.85 9.80
CA GLU A 41 -6.16 -11.02 9.00
C GLU A 41 -5.52 -9.67 8.65
N VAL A 42 -6.33 -8.67 8.31
CA VAL A 42 -5.83 -7.32 8.02
C VAL A 42 -5.17 -6.71 9.25
N ILE A 43 -5.77 -6.85 10.44
CA ILE A 43 -5.18 -6.37 11.70
C ILE A 43 -3.85 -7.07 11.98
N GLU A 44 -3.75 -8.36 11.73
CA GLU A 44 -2.49 -9.10 11.89
C GLU A 44 -1.39 -8.58 10.99
N GLN A 45 -1.71 -8.15 9.78
CA GLN A 45 -0.74 -7.66 8.80
C GLN A 45 -0.45 -6.16 8.90
N LEU A 46 -1.45 -5.35 9.14
CA LEU A 46 -1.34 -3.89 9.10
C LEU A 46 -1.48 -3.21 10.47
N GLY A 47 -1.88 -3.97 11.49
CA GLY A 47 -2.18 -3.41 12.80
C GLY A 47 -3.58 -2.79 12.86
N LYS A 48 -3.83 -2.03 13.91
CA LYS A 48 -5.12 -1.35 14.07
C LYS A 48 -5.25 -0.17 13.12
N PRO A 49 -6.43 0.03 12.52
CA PRO A 49 -6.66 1.22 11.72
C PRO A 49 -6.64 2.48 12.58
N ILE A 50 -6.27 3.61 11.98
CA ILE A 50 -6.31 4.91 12.66
C ILE A 50 -7.72 5.43 12.81
N ASP A 51 -8.62 5.01 11.92
CA ASP A 51 -10.03 5.33 11.97
C ASP A 51 -10.86 4.18 11.40
N SER A 52 -12.06 4.01 11.91
CA SER A 52 -12.99 2.99 11.42
C SER A 52 -14.42 3.44 11.60
N LYS A 53 -15.27 3.14 10.61
CA LYS A 53 -16.69 3.43 10.68
C LYS A 53 -17.49 2.36 9.94
N VAL A 54 -18.77 2.24 10.29
CA VAL A 54 -19.70 1.38 9.60
C VAL A 54 -20.66 2.27 8.80
N ALA A 55 -20.70 2.05 7.49
CA ALA A 55 -21.61 2.78 6.61
C ALA A 55 -23.07 2.31 6.78
N ALA A 56 -24.02 3.12 6.33
CA ALA A 56 -25.45 2.77 6.38
C ALA A 56 -25.77 1.44 5.67
N THR A 57 -24.97 1.06 4.68
CA THR A 57 -25.08 -0.21 3.96
C THR A 57 -24.63 -1.43 4.76
N GLY A 58 -24.00 -1.22 5.93
CA GLY A 58 -23.39 -2.27 6.75
C GLY A 58 -21.95 -2.59 6.40
N ASN A 59 -21.37 -1.93 5.39
CA ASN A 59 -19.97 -2.06 5.06
C ASN A 59 -19.11 -1.32 6.08
N SER A 60 -17.94 -1.87 6.40
CA SER A 60 -16.97 -1.22 7.27
C SER A 60 -15.91 -0.51 6.46
N ILE A 61 -15.55 0.69 6.86
CA ILE A 61 -14.51 1.49 6.22
C ILE A 61 -13.40 1.72 7.23
N TRP A 62 -12.19 1.28 6.91
CA TRP A 62 -11.00 1.44 7.75
C TRP A 62 -9.98 2.32 7.07
N VAL A 63 -9.33 3.17 7.84
CA VAL A 63 -8.31 4.09 7.36
C VAL A 63 -6.98 3.77 8.04
N TYR A 64 -5.94 3.63 7.22
CA TYR A 64 -4.55 3.46 7.68
C TYR A 64 -3.71 4.60 7.16
N HIS A 65 -2.80 5.09 7.99
CA HIS A 65 -1.78 6.06 7.59
C HIS A 65 -0.40 5.45 7.80
N VAL A 66 0.42 5.48 6.75
CA VAL A 66 1.82 5.06 6.81
C VAL A 66 2.68 6.28 6.55
N ARG A 67 3.54 6.62 7.50
CA ARG A 67 4.39 7.79 7.43
C ARG A 67 5.83 7.40 7.17
N THR A 68 6.48 8.10 6.25
CA THR A 68 7.88 7.86 5.89
C THR A 68 8.61 9.18 5.80
N LEU A 69 9.68 9.31 6.59
CA LEU A 69 10.54 10.49 6.54
C LEU A 69 11.42 10.44 5.31
N GLN A 70 11.42 11.53 4.52
CA GLN A 70 12.33 11.72 3.41
C GLN A 70 13.41 12.72 3.82
N ARG A 71 14.65 12.28 3.83
CA ARG A 71 15.79 13.17 4.08
C ARG A 71 16.09 13.98 2.83
N GLY A 72 16.29 15.29 3.01
CA GLY A 72 16.66 16.16 1.91
C GLY A 72 18.14 16.05 1.55
N ASN A 73 18.41 16.34 0.30
CA ASN A 73 19.75 16.54 -0.24
C ASN A 73 19.68 17.57 -1.36
N TYR A 74 20.75 17.76 -2.12
CA TYR A 74 20.78 18.79 -3.16
C TYR A 74 19.84 18.49 -4.35
N ARG A 75 19.30 17.29 -4.47
CA ARG A 75 18.34 16.88 -5.52
C ARG A 75 16.94 16.57 -5.01
N THR A 76 16.79 16.36 -3.72
CA THR A 76 15.57 15.86 -3.11
C THR A 76 15.19 16.74 -1.94
N ALA A 77 13.95 17.23 -1.96
CA ALA A 77 13.41 18.00 -0.84
C ALA A 77 13.26 17.13 0.41
N SER A 78 13.51 17.72 1.57
CA SER A 78 13.21 17.07 2.85
C SER A 78 11.72 17.21 3.18
N GLY A 79 11.18 16.23 3.86
CA GLY A 79 9.78 16.23 4.28
C GLY A 79 9.31 14.86 4.73
N GLU A 80 8.03 14.72 4.86
CA GLU A 80 7.40 13.46 5.26
C GLU A 80 6.35 13.05 4.25
N TRP A 81 6.41 11.79 3.85
CA TRP A 81 5.35 11.15 3.07
C TRP A 81 4.30 10.59 4.01
N CYS A 82 3.05 10.84 3.73
CA CYS A 82 1.94 10.14 4.36
C CYS A 82 1.13 9.40 3.31
N ASP A 83 1.08 8.10 3.45
CA ASP A 83 0.30 7.22 2.58
C ASP A 83 -1.00 6.88 3.30
N GLU A 84 -2.12 7.24 2.68
CA GLU A 84 -3.44 6.93 3.20
C GLU A 84 -4.02 5.75 2.44
N TYR A 85 -4.35 4.70 3.17
CA TYR A 85 -5.07 3.53 2.66
C TYR A 85 -6.47 3.52 3.25
N VAL A 86 -7.47 3.47 2.40
CA VAL A 86 -8.88 3.34 2.81
C VAL A 86 -9.36 1.98 2.36
N LEU A 87 -9.77 1.15 3.31
CA LEU A 87 -10.21 -0.21 3.08
C LEU A 87 -11.72 -0.32 3.27
N MET A 88 -12.38 -1.03 2.38
CA MET A 88 -13.80 -1.32 2.48
C MET A 88 -14.03 -2.81 2.67
N PHE A 89 -14.68 -3.16 3.77
CA PHE A 89 -15.12 -4.53 4.08
C PHE A 89 -16.62 -4.66 3.85
N ASP A 90 -17.04 -5.81 3.35
CA ASP A 90 -18.47 -6.11 3.23
C ASP A 90 -19.09 -6.44 4.60
N LYS A 91 -20.38 -6.75 4.61
CA LYS A 91 -21.12 -7.10 5.84
C LYS A 91 -20.58 -8.32 6.55
N GLN A 92 -19.91 -9.23 5.81
CA GLN A 92 -19.31 -10.42 6.36
C GLN A 92 -17.88 -10.19 6.86
N GLY A 93 -17.36 -8.97 6.71
CA GLY A 93 -16.03 -8.62 7.15
C GLY A 93 -14.92 -9.03 6.20
N THR A 94 -15.24 -9.25 4.92
CA THR A 94 -14.26 -9.55 3.88
C THR A 94 -13.84 -8.27 3.17
N LEU A 95 -12.53 -8.10 2.97
CA LEU A 95 -11.99 -6.96 2.24
C LEU A 95 -12.43 -7.02 0.77
N ARG A 96 -13.17 -6.01 0.33
CA ARG A 96 -13.70 -5.96 -1.05
C ARG A 96 -13.03 -4.94 -1.92
N ASP A 97 -12.58 -3.83 -1.34
CA ASP A 97 -11.93 -2.78 -2.10
C ASP A 97 -11.00 -1.97 -1.21
N TRP A 98 -10.09 -1.25 -1.82
CA TRP A 98 -9.19 -0.33 -1.12
C TRP A 98 -8.67 0.73 -2.08
N THR A 99 -8.31 1.88 -1.51
CA THR A 99 -7.67 2.97 -2.24
C THR A 99 -6.39 3.38 -1.55
N HIS A 100 -5.48 3.98 -2.30
CA HIS A 100 -4.21 4.47 -1.79
C HIS A 100 -3.91 5.84 -2.37
N HIS A 101 -3.60 6.79 -1.49
CA HIS A 101 -3.14 8.12 -1.87
C HIS A 101 -1.89 8.47 -1.08
N SER A 102 -0.90 9.03 -1.76
CA SER A 102 0.34 9.51 -1.14
C SER A 102 0.35 11.02 -1.10
N TYR A 103 0.68 11.58 0.06
CA TYR A 103 0.79 13.01 0.26
C TYR A 103 2.20 13.35 0.76
N PHE A 104 2.87 14.28 0.09
CA PHE A 104 4.17 14.75 0.52
C PHE A 104 4.04 16.08 1.27
N HIS A 105 4.54 16.11 2.50
CA HIS A 105 4.58 17.29 3.34
C HIS A 105 5.97 17.90 3.27
N ASP A 106 6.14 18.83 2.34
CA ASP A 106 7.42 19.48 2.06
C ASP A 106 7.89 20.33 3.25
N GLY A 107 9.11 20.07 3.68
CA GLY A 107 9.72 20.79 4.79
C GLY A 107 9.14 20.50 6.16
N GLU A 108 8.10 19.69 6.26
CA GLU A 108 7.46 19.35 7.52
C GLU A 108 7.95 18.02 8.06
N THR A 109 8.19 17.96 9.36
CA THR A 109 8.48 16.72 10.07
C THR A 109 7.34 16.43 11.03
N MET A 110 6.80 15.20 10.97
CA MET A 110 5.71 14.72 11.83
C MET A 110 4.47 15.63 11.84
N PRO A 111 3.93 16.02 10.66
CA PRO A 111 2.68 16.76 10.63
C PRO A 111 1.56 15.97 11.30
N THR A 112 0.64 16.66 11.98
CA THR A 112 -0.47 16.02 12.69
C THR A 112 -1.56 15.51 11.75
N TYR A 113 -1.53 15.92 10.49
CA TYR A 113 -2.51 15.54 9.48
C TYR A 113 -1.82 14.78 8.35
N CYS A 114 -2.53 13.87 7.73
CA CYS A 114 -2.05 13.14 6.56
C CYS A 114 -2.45 13.83 5.27
N VAL A 115 -3.75 14.11 5.13
CA VAL A 115 -4.29 14.78 3.94
C VAL A 115 -4.14 16.30 4.13
N PRO A 116 -3.47 17.02 3.19
CA PRO A 116 -3.39 18.47 3.25
C PRO A 116 -4.79 19.12 3.28
N LYS A 117 -4.93 20.20 4.04
CA LYS A 117 -6.23 20.86 4.23
C LYS A 117 -6.89 21.28 2.93
N GLU A 118 -6.09 21.68 1.94
CA GLU A 118 -6.58 22.07 0.62
C GLU A 118 -7.27 20.93 -0.12
N LEU A 119 -6.91 19.67 0.20
CA LEU A 119 -7.42 18.47 -0.45
C LEU A 119 -8.46 17.73 0.38
N SER A 120 -8.65 18.13 1.64
CA SER A 120 -9.54 17.41 2.54
C SER A 120 -11.03 17.67 2.29
N GLY A 121 -11.37 18.60 1.43
CA GLY A 121 -12.76 18.91 1.09
C GLY A 121 -13.63 19.40 2.25
N ASN A 122 -13.02 19.68 3.38
CA ASN A 122 -13.72 20.19 4.55
C ASN A 122 -13.64 21.70 4.57
N PRO A 123 -14.78 22.38 4.60
CA PRO A 123 -14.79 23.82 4.72
C PRO A 123 -14.22 24.29 6.05
#